data_292ffd961ca2ac818c1d5fa84bc451bc
#
_entry.id   292ffd961ca2ac818c1d5fa84bc451bc
#
_cell.length_a   1.000
_cell.length_b   1.000
_cell.length_c   1.000
_cell.angle_alpha   90.00
_cell.angle_beta   90.00
_cell.angle_gamma   90.00
#
_symmetry.space_group_name_H-M   'P 1'
#
loop_
_entity.id
_entity.type
_entity.pdbx_description
1 polymer ?
#
loop_
_entity_poly.entity_id
_entity_poly.type
_entity_poly.pdbx_seq_one_letter_code
_entity_poly.pdbx_strand_id
1 'polypeptide(L)'
;MPKVAFIGAGSYGFTRRLVGDLLTYDAMRDADLAFMDVDAERLGRAETIVRALLENEGMAPERPLFTHDRDQAIEGADFVVNLVKIGMLPPSFADIDVPKKYGLKQTIGDTSCVAGVFRGLRTMPWAVQLCRDIEKLCPANAVVLNYTNPQAPLVMACAQTSRVPFIGLCHSVQGTTRAIAKYLDVPYDEMAFEAAGINHMSWVTKLEHEGQDLYPKLRQLVGDRGIYNQTDGEDDSVQPFLGPTRLDMLNRIGYAVTESSTHFAEYVPYYARTDELIETYRVSIDQYKRNMENKSKAAEEFYRKAQNNELPAVERSVEYGCRIINAMLTNEPDCVYANVMNDGLVTNLPRFAAVEVASLVDRNGVHPCRFGDLPTVCAGLCQMEMAVHQLAVEAVLERDRSKV
;
A
#
# COMPACT_ATOMS: atom_id res chain seq x y z
N MET A 1 6.59 -26.39 -8.74
CA MET A 1 5.93 -25.15 -9.21
C MET A 1 5.72 -24.26 -8.00
N PRO A 2 5.91 -22.95 -8.11
CA PRO A 2 5.66 -22.06 -6.99
C PRO A 2 4.17 -22.02 -6.67
N LYS A 3 3.82 -21.91 -5.37
CA LYS A 3 2.43 -21.72 -4.95
C LYS A 3 2.22 -20.31 -4.42
N VAL A 4 1.21 -19.61 -4.92
CA VAL A 4 0.82 -18.26 -4.50
C VAL A 4 -0.59 -18.31 -3.90
N ALA A 5 -0.69 -17.95 -2.62
CA ALA A 5 -1.96 -17.93 -1.89
C ALA A 5 -2.45 -16.47 -1.70
N PHE A 6 -3.66 -16.17 -2.14
CA PHE A 6 -4.34 -14.89 -1.99
C PHE A 6 -5.32 -14.95 -0.83
N ILE A 7 -5.03 -14.28 0.27
CA ILE A 7 -5.87 -14.29 1.47
C ILE A 7 -6.64 -12.96 1.55
N GLY A 8 -7.97 -13.06 1.56
CA GLY A 8 -8.88 -11.93 1.35
C GLY A 8 -9.14 -11.66 -0.13
N ALA A 9 -9.24 -12.74 -0.93
CA ALA A 9 -9.37 -12.69 -2.38
C ALA A 9 -10.61 -11.95 -2.89
N GLY A 10 -11.64 -11.80 -2.05
CA GLY A 10 -12.77 -10.91 -2.32
C GLY A 10 -12.43 -9.42 -2.42
N SER A 11 -11.15 -9.04 -2.28
CA SER A 11 -10.63 -7.72 -2.62
C SER A 11 -10.49 -7.56 -4.14
N TYR A 12 -11.61 -7.43 -4.85
CA TYR A 12 -11.69 -7.52 -6.32
C TYR A 12 -10.68 -6.65 -7.06
N GLY A 13 -10.43 -5.44 -6.58
CA GLY A 13 -9.50 -4.51 -7.20
C GLY A 13 -8.07 -5.03 -7.19
N PHE A 14 -7.59 -5.51 -6.05
CA PHE A 14 -6.24 -6.05 -5.92
C PHE A 14 -6.13 -7.45 -6.53
N THR A 15 -7.06 -8.36 -6.23
CA THR A 15 -7.03 -9.74 -6.76
C THR A 15 -6.98 -9.73 -8.28
N ARG A 16 -7.88 -8.98 -8.94
CA ARG A 16 -7.89 -8.83 -10.39
C ARG A 16 -6.55 -8.32 -10.94
N ARG A 17 -6.03 -7.25 -10.33
CA ARG A 17 -4.81 -6.58 -10.78
C ARG A 17 -3.59 -7.49 -10.61
N LEU A 18 -3.43 -8.09 -9.44
CA LEU A 18 -2.28 -8.95 -9.15
C LEU A 18 -2.33 -10.26 -9.93
N VAL A 19 -3.51 -10.84 -10.14
CA VAL A 19 -3.64 -12.01 -11.04
C VAL A 19 -3.30 -11.62 -12.46
N GLY A 20 -3.82 -10.48 -12.95
CA GLY A 20 -3.44 -9.96 -14.26
C GLY A 20 -1.92 -9.79 -14.38
N ASP A 21 -1.28 -9.11 -13.42
CA ASP A 21 0.18 -8.95 -13.41
C ASP A 21 0.91 -10.30 -13.45
N LEU A 22 0.46 -11.26 -12.62
CA LEU A 22 1.04 -12.60 -12.54
C LEU A 22 1.05 -13.29 -13.92
N LEU A 23 -0.04 -13.18 -14.68
CA LEU A 23 -0.17 -13.78 -16.00
C LEU A 23 0.76 -13.16 -17.07
N THR A 24 1.32 -11.99 -16.82
CA THR A 24 2.30 -11.33 -17.71
C THR A 24 3.75 -11.82 -17.53
N TYR A 25 4.00 -12.71 -16.56
CA TYR A 25 5.34 -13.25 -16.29
C TYR A 25 5.41 -14.74 -16.61
N ASP A 26 6.29 -15.14 -17.49
CA ASP A 26 6.45 -16.54 -17.88
C ASP A 26 6.75 -17.46 -16.69
N ALA A 27 7.58 -16.99 -15.74
CA ALA A 27 7.94 -17.76 -14.54
C ALA A 27 6.76 -18.08 -13.62
N MET A 28 5.62 -17.39 -13.78
CA MET A 28 4.43 -17.56 -12.94
C MET A 28 3.25 -18.21 -13.68
N ARG A 29 3.33 -18.44 -14.98
CA ARG A 29 2.22 -19.04 -15.77
C ARG A 29 1.81 -20.43 -15.26
N ASP A 30 2.76 -21.19 -14.74
CA ASP A 30 2.51 -22.51 -14.18
C ASP A 30 2.36 -22.54 -12.65
N ALA A 31 2.31 -21.38 -11.99
CA ALA A 31 2.15 -21.31 -10.54
C ALA A 31 0.83 -21.95 -10.08
N ASP A 32 0.87 -22.62 -8.94
CA ASP A 32 -0.33 -23.06 -8.23
C ASP A 32 -0.95 -21.87 -7.52
N LEU A 33 -2.22 -21.57 -7.81
CA LEU A 33 -2.93 -20.43 -7.26
C LEU A 33 -4.00 -20.89 -6.27
N ALA A 34 -4.00 -20.29 -5.08
CA ALA A 34 -5.03 -20.52 -4.08
C ALA A 34 -5.67 -19.18 -3.66
N PHE A 35 -6.99 -19.16 -3.63
CA PHE A 35 -7.77 -17.96 -3.29
C PHE A 35 -8.68 -18.27 -2.12
N MET A 36 -8.57 -17.43 -1.07
CA MET A 36 -9.37 -17.61 0.14
C MET A 36 -10.10 -16.31 0.49
N ASP A 37 -11.39 -16.44 0.79
CA ASP A 37 -12.17 -15.40 1.47
C ASP A 37 -13.20 -16.05 2.38
N VAL A 38 -13.53 -15.41 3.49
CA VAL A 38 -14.56 -15.88 4.43
C VAL A 38 -15.97 -15.63 3.92
N ASP A 39 -16.13 -14.69 3.00
CA ASP A 39 -17.41 -14.32 2.39
C ASP A 39 -17.62 -15.09 1.09
N ALA A 40 -18.65 -15.95 1.06
CA ALA A 40 -18.93 -16.83 -0.07
C ALA A 40 -19.29 -16.08 -1.36
N GLU A 41 -20.04 -14.98 -1.26
CA GLU A 41 -20.41 -14.16 -2.43
C GLU A 41 -19.18 -13.50 -3.02
N ARG A 42 -18.32 -12.92 -2.17
CA ARG A 42 -17.08 -12.28 -2.59
C ARG A 42 -16.09 -13.25 -3.18
N LEU A 43 -15.97 -14.45 -2.59
CA LEU A 43 -15.12 -15.51 -3.15
C LEU A 43 -15.64 -15.98 -4.51
N GLY A 44 -16.93 -16.22 -4.65
CA GLY A 44 -17.54 -16.64 -5.93
C GLY A 44 -17.38 -15.60 -7.05
N ARG A 45 -17.47 -14.30 -6.72
CA ARG A 45 -17.18 -13.22 -7.67
C ARG A 45 -15.69 -13.19 -8.06
N ALA A 46 -14.79 -13.36 -7.09
CA ALA A 46 -13.34 -13.45 -7.37
C ALA A 46 -13.03 -14.65 -8.25
N GLU A 47 -13.64 -15.82 -7.99
CA GLU A 47 -13.52 -17.02 -8.81
C GLU A 47 -13.93 -16.77 -10.26
N THR A 48 -15.08 -16.15 -10.49
CA THR A 48 -15.56 -15.81 -11.84
C THR A 48 -14.54 -14.92 -12.58
N ILE A 49 -14.02 -13.90 -11.91
CA ILE A 49 -13.04 -12.97 -12.51
C ILE A 49 -11.72 -13.68 -12.82
N VAL A 50 -11.19 -14.47 -11.86
CA VAL A 50 -9.91 -15.16 -12.03
C VAL A 50 -10.00 -16.20 -13.16
N ARG A 51 -11.06 -16.99 -13.20
CA ARG A 51 -11.26 -17.99 -14.26
C ARG A 51 -11.35 -17.35 -15.63
N ALA A 52 -12.09 -16.24 -15.76
CA ALA A 52 -12.17 -15.50 -17.02
C ALA A 52 -10.82 -14.90 -17.45
N LEU A 53 -10.02 -14.39 -16.51
CA LEU A 53 -8.66 -13.90 -16.82
C LEU A 53 -7.75 -15.04 -17.32
N LEU A 54 -7.78 -16.19 -16.67
CA LEU A 54 -6.99 -17.36 -17.07
C LEU A 54 -7.41 -17.87 -18.46
N GLU A 55 -8.71 -17.96 -18.73
CA GLU A 55 -9.25 -18.40 -20.01
C GLU A 55 -8.83 -17.47 -21.15
N ASN A 56 -8.89 -16.14 -20.94
CA ASN A 56 -8.46 -15.14 -21.92
C ASN A 56 -6.96 -15.25 -22.27
N GLU A 57 -6.14 -15.69 -21.32
CA GLU A 57 -4.69 -15.91 -21.51
C GLU A 57 -4.37 -17.36 -21.96
N GLY A 58 -5.38 -18.18 -22.29
CA GLY A 58 -5.21 -19.55 -22.76
C GLY A 58 -4.68 -20.51 -21.69
N MET A 59 -4.93 -20.21 -20.42
CA MET A 59 -4.56 -21.05 -19.29
C MET A 59 -5.78 -21.86 -18.78
N ALA A 60 -5.51 -22.95 -18.06
CA ALA A 60 -6.54 -23.81 -17.52
C ALA A 60 -7.32 -23.13 -16.38
N PRO A 61 -8.58 -22.72 -16.58
CA PRO A 61 -9.32 -21.96 -15.59
C PRO A 61 -9.76 -22.81 -14.37
N GLU A 62 -9.68 -24.13 -14.46
CA GLU A 62 -10.03 -25.07 -13.38
C GLU A 62 -8.90 -25.29 -12.37
N ARG A 63 -7.66 -24.94 -12.71
CA ARG A 63 -6.49 -25.19 -11.85
C ARG A 63 -6.52 -24.49 -10.48
N PRO A 64 -6.96 -23.23 -10.34
CA PRO A 64 -6.90 -22.54 -9.06
C PRO A 64 -7.83 -23.16 -8.00
N LEU A 65 -7.33 -23.20 -6.76
CA LEU A 65 -8.11 -23.56 -5.58
C LEU A 65 -8.88 -22.32 -5.08
N PHE A 66 -10.20 -22.47 -4.87
CA PHE A 66 -11.01 -21.48 -4.16
C PHE A 66 -11.56 -22.12 -2.89
N THR A 67 -11.34 -21.50 -1.73
CA THR A 67 -11.69 -22.10 -0.45
C THR A 67 -12.03 -21.04 0.60
N HIS A 68 -12.83 -21.44 1.59
CA HIS A 68 -13.09 -20.65 2.80
C HIS A 68 -12.11 -20.99 3.93
N ASP A 69 -11.33 -22.06 3.75
CA ASP A 69 -10.34 -22.52 4.71
C ASP A 69 -8.98 -21.88 4.43
N ARG A 70 -8.54 -21.03 5.36
CA ARG A 70 -7.26 -20.33 5.24
C ARG A 70 -6.07 -21.29 5.26
N ASP A 71 -6.11 -22.29 6.12
CA ASP A 71 -5.01 -23.23 6.28
C ASP A 71 -4.83 -24.06 5.00
N GLN A 72 -5.92 -24.49 4.38
CA GLN A 72 -5.90 -25.15 3.08
C GLN A 72 -5.31 -24.24 1.98
N ALA A 73 -5.63 -22.95 2.00
CA ALA A 73 -5.10 -22.00 1.02
C ALA A 73 -3.60 -21.82 1.15
N ILE A 74 -3.09 -21.64 2.37
CA ILE A 74 -1.67 -21.34 2.62
C ILE A 74 -0.77 -22.59 2.67
N GLU A 75 -1.30 -23.78 2.91
CA GLU A 75 -0.50 -25.01 3.00
C GLU A 75 0.43 -25.17 1.78
N GLY A 76 1.73 -25.22 2.03
CA GLY A 76 2.76 -25.31 1.00
C GLY A 76 2.97 -24.07 0.14
N ALA A 77 2.39 -22.93 0.48
CA ALA A 77 2.57 -21.68 -0.29
C ALA A 77 3.97 -21.09 -0.11
N ASP A 78 4.61 -20.74 -1.23
CA ASP A 78 5.88 -19.99 -1.25
C ASP A 78 5.63 -18.49 -1.03
N PHE A 79 4.50 -18.00 -1.52
CA PHE A 79 4.11 -16.58 -1.43
C PHE A 79 2.68 -16.46 -0.92
N VAL A 80 2.47 -15.64 0.09
CA VAL A 80 1.15 -15.34 0.64
C VAL A 80 0.84 -13.86 0.44
N VAL A 81 -0.12 -13.56 -0.41
CA VAL A 81 -0.59 -12.20 -0.69
C VAL A 81 -1.71 -11.87 0.29
N ASN A 82 -1.46 -10.95 1.22
CA ASN A 82 -2.44 -10.52 2.21
C ASN A 82 -3.24 -9.30 1.72
N LEU A 83 -4.55 -9.49 1.53
CA LEU A 83 -5.52 -8.48 1.11
C LEU A 83 -6.65 -8.28 2.14
N VAL A 84 -6.50 -8.84 3.34
CA VAL A 84 -7.58 -8.94 4.31
C VAL A 84 -7.90 -7.59 4.95
N LYS A 85 -9.19 -7.28 5.02
CA LYS A 85 -9.73 -6.15 5.77
C LYS A 85 -10.70 -6.65 6.83
N ILE A 86 -10.26 -6.65 8.08
CA ILE A 86 -11.05 -7.17 9.20
C ILE A 86 -12.30 -6.32 9.41
N GLY A 87 -13.46 -7.01 9.41
CA GLY A 87 -14.79 -6.41 9.61
C GLY A 87 -15.34 -5.64 8.43
N MET A 88 -14.60 -5.53 7.32
CA MET A 88 -15.04 -4.89 6.08
C MET A 88 -15.37 -3.38 6.24
N LEU A 89 -16.47 -2.90 5.63
CA LEU A 89 -16.83 -1.48 5.62
C LEU A 89 -17.47 -0.98 6.93
N PRO A 90 -18.37 -1.70 7.61
CA PRO A 90 -19.06 -1.16 8.78
C PRO A 90 -18.13 -0.67 9.90
N PRO A 91 -17.14 -1.44 10.39
CA PRO A 91 -16.18 -0.94 11.35
C PRO A 91 -15.36 0.24 10.84
N SER A 92 -14.94 0.22 9.55
CA SER A 92 -14.14 1.30 8.97
C SER A 92 -14.92 2.62 8.89
N PHE A 93 -16.23 2.56 8.65
CA PHE A 93 -17.08 3.75 8.70
C PHE A 93 -17.26 4.23 10.14
N ALA A 94 -17.44 3.32 11.11
CA ALA A 94 -17.51 3.67 12.52
C ALA A 94 -16.20 4.33 13.01
N ASP A 95 -15.04 3.85 12.58
CA ASP A 95 -13.72 4.43 12.90
C ASP A 95 -13.61 5.90 12.45
N ILE A 96 -14.31 6.28 11.39
CA ILE A 96 -14.36 7.66 10.88
C ILE A 96 -15.46 8.46 11.58
N ASP A 97 -16.65 7.87 11.76
CA ASP A 97 -17.83 8.58 12.26
C ASP A 97 -17.79 8.83 13.77
N VAL A 98 -17.21 7.91 14.54
CA VAL A 98 -17.13 8.08 16.01
C VAL A 98 -16.21 9.24 16.39
N PRO A 99 -14.96 9.34 15.91
CA PRO A 99 -14.10 10.49 16.19
C PRO A 99 -14.68 11.83 15.74
N LYS A 100 -15.47 11.83 14.66
CA LYS A 100 -16.15 13.03 14.15
C LYS A 100 -17.09 13.66 15.19
N LYS A 101 -17.72 12.84 16.05
CA LYS A 101 -18.57 13.33 17.14
C LYS A 101 -17.80 14.14 18.20
N TYR A 102 -16.48 13.97 18.22
CA TYR A 102 -15.54 14.67 19.11
C TYR A 102 -14.75 15.77 18.37
N GLY A 103 -15.17 16.14 17.15
CA GLY A 103 -14.55 17.21 16.37
C GLY A 103 -13.38 16.76 15.50
N LEU A 104 -13.02 15.48 15.48
CA LEU A 104 -11.92 14.96 14.65
C LEU A 104 -12.45 14.57 13.26
N LYS A 105 -12.07 15.34 12.25
CA LYS A 105 -12.43 15.11 10.86
C LYS A 105 -11.33 14.34 10.15
N GLN A 106 -11.66 13.20 9.56
CA GLN A 106 -10.73 12.32 8.89
C GLN A 106 -11.11 12.15 7.41
N THR A 107 -10.14 11.82 6.57
CA THR A 107 -10.30 11.70 5.11
C THR A 107 -10.43 10.25 4.67
N ILE A 108 -9.38 9.46 4.83
CA ILE A 108 -9.28 8.04 4.46
C ILE A 108 -9.35 7.13 5.70
N GLY A 109 -8.68 7.50 6.77
CA GLY A 109 -8.79 6.81 8.05
C GLY A 109 -8.21 5.39 8.06
N ASP A 110 -7.09 5.15 7.41
CA ASP A 110 -6.59 3.76 7.30
C ASP A 110 -5.15 3.54 7.79
N THR A 111 -4.42 4.59 8.15
CA THR A 111 -2.99 4.47 8.52
C THR A 111 -2.65 5.21 9.81
N SER A 112 -2.21 6.47 9.74
CA SER A 112 -1.66 7.25 10.86
C SER A 112 -2.65 8.27 11.42
N CYS A 113 -3.84 7.82 11.78
CA CYS A 113 -4.88 8.65 12.38
C CYS A 113 -5.70 7.81 13.36
N VAL A 114 -6.65 8.40 14.08
CA VAL A 114 -7.48 7.67 15.04
C VAL A 114 -8.16 6.45 14.43
N ALA A 115 -8.74 6.59 13.24
CA ALA A 115 -9.34 5.46 12.52
C ALA A 115 -8.31 4.39 12.13
N GLY A 116 -7.10 4.81 11.73
CA GLY A 116 -6.00 3.92 11.42
C GLY A 116 -5.55 3.11 12.64
N VAL A 117 -5.46 3.74 13.82
CA VAL A 117 -5.16 3.03 15.09
C VAL A 117 -6.20 1.95 15.35
N PHE A 118 -7.51 2.27 15.34
CA PHE A 118 -8.55 1.26 15.56
C PHE A 118 -8.54 0.15 14.52
N ARG A 119 -8.27 0.48 13.27
CA ARG A 119 -8.09 -0.52 12.22
C ARG A 119 -6.89 -1.42 12.50
N GLY A 120 -5.76 -0.84 12.92
CA GLY A 120 -4.56 -1.56 13.33
C GLY A 120 -4.81 -2.53 14.49
N LEU A 121 -5.47 -2.04 15.54
CA LEU A 121 -5.84 -2.86 16.71
C LEU A 121 -6.67 -4.10 16.34
N ARG A 122 -7.52 -4.02 15.32
CA ARG A 122 -8.29 -5.18 14.81
C ARG A 122 -7.48 -6.08 13.89
N THR A 123 -6.57 -5.53 13.11
CA THR A 123 -5.88 -6.24 12.03
C THR A 123 -4.59 -6.92 12.52
N MET A 124 -3.82 -6.29 13.43
CA MET A 124 -2.57 -6.85 13.93
C MET A 124 -2.70 -8.26 14.56
N PRO A 125 -3.70 -8.55 15.44
CA PRO A 125 -3.84 -9.89 16.01
C PRO A 125 -4.06 -10.96 14.94
N TRP A 126 -4.81 -10.62 13.89
CA TRP A 126 -5.06 -11.51 12.78
C TRP A 126 -3.79 -11.74 11.93
N ALA A 127 -3.03 -10.68 11.62
CA ALA A 127 -1.79 -10.78 10.85
C ALA A 127 -0.71 -11.58 11.59
N VAL A 128 -0.58 -11.37 12.89
CA VAL A 128 0.32 -12.17 13.75
C VAL A 128 -0.07 -13.65 13.73
N GLN A 129 -1.37 -13.95 13.80
CA GLN A 129 -1.83 -15.34 13.72
C GLN A 129 -1.57 -15.94 12.33
N LEU A 130 -1.77 -15.17 11.26
CA LEU A 130 -1.43 -15.61 9.90
C LEU A 130 0.04 -16.01 9.78
N CYS A 131 0.97 -15.18 10.29
CA CYS A 131 2.40 -15.49 10.27
C CYS A 131 2.73 -16.78 11.04
N ARG A 132 2.10 -17.00 12.20
CA ARG A 132 2.29 -18.24 12.99
C ARG A 132 1.77 -19.49 12.27
N ASP A 133 0.73 -19.37 11.49
CA ASP A 133 0.17 -20.48 10.72
C ASP A 133 1.04 -20.76 9.48
N ILE A 134 1.59 -19.70 8.84
CA ILE A 134 2.58 -19.84 7.77
C ILE A 134 3.84 -20.56 8.27
N GLU A 135 4.34 -20.25 9.45
CA GLU A 135 5.50 -20.97 10.03
C GLU A 135 5.29 -22.48 10.16
N LYS A 136 4.04 -22.94 10.28
CA LYS A 136 3.69 -24.35 10.43
C LYS A 136 3.37 -25.04 9.11
N LEU A 137 2.75 -24.33 8.19
CA LEU A 137 2.11 -24.89 7.00
C LEU A 137 2.86 -24.63 5.70
N CYS A 138 3.77 -23.66 5.69
CA CYS A 138 4.47 -23.23 4.51
C CYS A 138 5.97 -23.60 4.54
N PRO A 139 6.67 -23.58 3.39
CA PRO A 139 8.12 -23.69 3.36
C PRO A 139 8.81 -22.61 4.20
N ALA A 140 9.98 -22.91 4.74
CA ALA A 140 10.73 -22.00 5.63
C ALA A 140 11.14 -20.67 5.00
N ASN A 141 11.15 -20.59 3.67
CA ASN A 141 11.44 -19.40 2.89
C ASN A 141 10.18 -18.69 2.36
N ALA A 142 9.00 -19.07 2.84
CA ALA A 142 7.75 -18.41 2.45
C ALA A 142 7.75 -16.93 2.83
N VAL A 143 7.16 -16.10 1.98
CA VAL A 143 7.12 -14.64 2.14
C VAL A 143 5.69 -14.13 2.13
N VAL A 144 5.36 -13.23 3.05
CA VAL A 144 4.08 -12.49 3.03
C VAL A 144 4.26 -11.16 2.29
N LEU A 145 3.46 -10.96 1.27
CA LEU A 145 3.32 -9.72 0.52
C LEU A 145 2.05 -9.01 0.99
N ASN A 146 2.20 -8.00 1.82
CA ASN A 146 1.07 -7.37 2.50
C ASN A 146 0.62 -6.09 1.80
N TYR A 147 -0.65 -6.05 1.41
CA TYR A 147 -1.33 -4.86 0.84
C TYR A 147 -2.34 -4.23 1.81
N THR A 148 -2.38 -4.73 3.04
CA THR A 148 -3.34 -4.27 4.05
C THR A 148 -2.77 -3.18 4.93
N ASN A 149 -3.50 -2.07 5.09
CA ASN A 149 -3.17 -0.98 6.02
C ASN A 149 -3.76 -1.24 7.43
N PRO A 150 -3.12 -0.65 8.46
CA PRO A 150 -1.92 0.20 8.45
C PRO A 150 -0.63 -0.61 8.27
N GLN A 151 0.17 -0.30 7.25
CA GLN A 151 1.35 -1.10 6.89
C GLN A 151 2.39 -1.17 8.02
N ALA A 152 2.84 -0.01 8.51
CA ALA A 152 3.93 0.05 9.48
C ALA A 152 3.64 -0.73 10.78
N PRO A 153 2.50 -0.55 11.46
CA PRO A 153 2.16 -1.35 12.64
C PRO A 153 2.05 -2.84 12.35
N LEU A 154 1.55 -3.25 11.18
CA LEU A 154 1.45 -4.67 10.82
C LEU A 154 2.84 -5.29 10.62
N VAL A 155 3.74 -4.61 9.89
CA VAL A 155 5.15 -5.05 9.74
C VAL A 155 5.81 -5.17 11.10
N MET A 156 5.67 -4.17 11.97
CA MET A 156 6.26 -4.17 13.33
C MET A 156 5.72 -5.32 14.19
N ALA A 157 4.42 -5.54 14.21
CA ALA A 157 3.80 -6.60 15.04
C ALA A 157 4.20 -8.00 14.54
N CYS A 158 4.20 -8.23 13.23
CA CYS A 158 4.57 -9.51 12.64
C CYS A 158 6.07 -9.79 12.83
N ALA A 159 6.95 -8.83 12.59
CA ALA A 159 8.40 -9.00 12.77
C ALA A 159 8.81 -9.27 14.21
N GLN A 160 8.07 -8.75 15.21
CA GLN A 160 8.34 -9.03 16.64
C GLN A 160 7.85 -10.40 17.09
N THR A 161 6.97 -11.06 16.34
CA THR A 161 6.26 -12.26 16.78
C THR A 161 6.49 -13.49 15.90
N SER A 162 7.14 -13.32 14.74
CA SER A 162 7.37 -14.37 13.74
C SER A 162 8.68 -14.14 13.01
N ARG A 163 9.22 -15.23 12.41
CA ARG A 163 10.39 -15.18 11.53
C ARG A 163 10.01 -15.06 10.04
N VAL A 164 8.73 -15.15 9.73
CA VAL A 164 8.23 -15.04 8.34
C VAL A 164 8.51 -13.62 7.84
N PRO A 165 9.17 -13.45 6.70
CA PRO A 165 9.32 -12.16 6.06
C PRO A 165 7.95 -11.57 5.73
N PHE A 166 7.57 -10.50 6.43
CA PHE A 166 6.31 -9.80 6.24
C PHE A 166 6.61 -8.44 5.60
N ILE A 167 6.44 -8.37 4.28
CA ILE A 167 6.81 -7.21 3.46
C ILE A 167 5.57 -6.37 3.18
N GLY A 168 5.56 -5.14 3.68
CA GLY A 168 4.49 -4.20 3.39
C GLY A 168 4.68 -3.53 2.03
N LEU A 169 3.66 -3.54 1.19
CA LEU A 169 3.71 -3.00 -0.17
C LEU A 169 2.70 -1.86 -0.35
N CYS A 170 3.19 -0.74 -0.87
CA CYS A 170 2.39 0.42 -1.21
C CYS A 170 2.78 0.93 -2.61
N HIS A 171 1.85 1.59 -3.28
CA HIS A 171 2.11 2.23 -4.58
C HIS A 171 2.31 3.76 -4.46
N SER A 172 2.44 4.29 -3.24
CA SER A 172 2.54 5.74 -3.02
C SER A 172 3.85 6.34 -3.55
N VAL A 173 4.99 5.65 -3.43
CA VAL A 173 6.29 6.14 -3.93
C VAL A 173 6.26 6.25 -5.45
N GLN A 174 5.98 5.14 -6.16
CA GLN A 174 5.95 5.15 -7.63
C GLN A 174 4.82 6.02 -8.19
N GLY A 175 3.67 6.07 -7.52
CA GLY A 175 2.58 6.96 -7.92
C GLY A 175 2.98 8.44 -7.80
N THR A 176 3.63 8.82 -6.70
CA THR A 176 4.11 10.18 -6.48
C THR A 176 5.20 10.58 -7.47
N THR A 177 6.20 9.73 -7.66
CA THR A 177 7.32 10.04 -8.55
C THR A 177 6.89 10.10 -10.02
N ARG A 178 5.94 9.26 -10.45
CA ARG A 178 5.29 9.38 -11.78
C ARG A 178 4.51 10.69 -11.93
N ALA A 179 3.78 11.11 -10.91
CA ALA A 179 3.07 12.38 -10.94
C ALA A 179 4.04 13.56 -10.99
N ILE A 180 5.16 13.52 -10.26
CA ILE A 180 6.20 14.53 -10.31
C ILE A 180 6.84 14.57 -11.71
N ALA A 181 7.19 13.43 -12.29
CA ALA A 181 7.75 13.34 -13.64
C ALA A 181 6.82 13.99 -14.67
N LYS A 182 5.53 13.65 -14.63
CA LYS A 182 4.49 14.27 -15.47
C LYS A 182 4.37 15.79 -15.24
N TYR A 183 4.44 16.23 -13.99
CA TYR A 183 4.33 17.66 -13.64
C TYR A 183 5.52 18.46 -14.14
N LEU A 184 6.71 17.83 -14.18
CA LEU A 184 7.97 18.39 -14.67
C LEU A 184 8.15 18.26 -16.20
N ASP A 185 7.25 17.50 -16.87
CA ASP A 185 7.42 17.11 -18.28
C ASP A 185 8.77 16.41 -18.52
N VAL A 186 9.02 15.33 -17.77
CA VAL A 186 10.21 14.48 -17.84
C VAL A 186 9.76 13.03 -18.00
N PRO A 187 10.36 12.24 -18.92
CA PRO A 187 10.07 10.81 -19.02
C PRO A 187 10.39 10.10 -17.69
N TYR A 188 9.42 9.33 -17.19
CA TYR A 188 9.56 8.70 -15.87
C TYR A 188 10.75 7.73 -15.80
N ASP A 189 10.98 6.98 -16.87
CA ASP A 189 12.03 5.96 -16.93
C ASP A 189 13.44 6.56 -17.02
N GLU A 190 13.55 7.87 -17.32
CA GLU A 190 14.79 8.63 -17.33
C GLU A 190 15.02 9.43 -16.04
N MET A 191 14.02 9.46 -15.14
CA MET A 191 14.10 10.19 -13.89
C MET A 191 14.69 9.31 -12.78
N ALA A 192 15.86 9.68 -12.26
CA ALA A 192 16.41 9.07 -11.06
C ALA A 192 15.81 9.73 -9.80
N PHE A 193 15.44 8.92 -8.82
CA PHE A 193 14.91 9.42 -7.55
C PHE A 193 15.31 8.53 -6.37
N GLU A 194 15.30 9.12 -5.18
CA GLU A 194 15.42 8.41 -3.91
C GLU A 194 14.28 8.84 -2.98
N ALA A 195 13.73 7.89 -2.26
CA ALA A 195 12.71 8.15 -1.24
C ALA A 195 12.93 7.28 -0.02
N ALA A 196 12.62 7.80 1.15
CA ALA A 196 12.59 7.06 2.40
C ALA A 196 11.67 7.72 3.42
N GLY A 197 11.21 6.96 4.40
CA GLY A 197 10.35 7.44 5.48
C GLY A 197 9.54 6.32 6.07
N ILE A 198 8.28 6.59 6.36
CA ILE A 198 7.30 5.59 6.77
C ILE A 198 6.19 5.47 5.72
N ASN A 199 5.45 4.37 5.76
CA ASN A 199 4.32 4.19 4.86
C ASN A 199 3.38 5.40 4.88
N HIS A 200 3.04 5.90 3.71
CA HIS A 200 2.21 7.09 3.44
C HIS A 200 2.85 8.44 3.88
N MET A 201 4.04 8.42 4.46
CA MET A 201 4.85 9.60 4.75
C MET A 201 6.32 9.32 4.44
N SER A 202 6.59 8.75 3.26
CA SER A 202 7.94 8.71 2.69
C SER A 202 8.22 10.03 1.99
N TRP A 203 9.48 10.44 2.01
CA TRP A 203 9.94 11.72 1.47
C TRP A 203 10.83 11.46 0.27
N VAL A 204 10.50 12.05 -0.86
CA VAL A 204 11.37 12.03 -2.04
C VAL A 204 12.49 13.04 -1.77
N THR A 205 13.71 12.54 -1.59
CA THR A 205 14.85 13.37 -1.19
C THR A 205 15.77 13.71 -2.35
N LYS A 206 15.66 12.95 -3.44
CA LYS A 206 16.42 13.13 -4.66
C LYS A 206 15.49 13.04 -5.86
N LEU A 207 15.68 13.94 -6.82
CA LEU A 207 15.03 13.95 -8.13
C LEU A 207 16.05 14.45 -9.15
N GLU A 208 16.43 13.60 -10.11
CA GLU A 208 17.42 13.95 -11.13
C GLU A 208 16.97 13.46 -12.52
N HIS A 209 17.33 14.23 -13.53
CA HIS A 209 17.24 13.84 -14.93
C HIS A 209 18.49 14.34 -15.66
N GLU A 210 19.14 13.48 -16.42
CA GLU A 210 20.41 13.79 -17.11
C GLU A 210 21.50 14.40 -16.20
N GLY A 211 21.55 13.96 -14.94
CA GLY A 211 22.48 14.46 -13.93
C GLY A 211 22.15 15.84 -13.37
N GLN A 212 20.99 16.41 -13.71
CA GLN A 212 20.52 17.69 -13.19
C GLN A 212 19.51 17.50 -12.06
N ASP A 213 19.68 18.21 -10.95
CA ASP A 213 18.69 18.27 -9.86
C ASP A 213 17.40 18.94 -10.36
N LEU A 214 16.29 18.23 -10.23
CA LEU A 214 14.97 18.70 -10.65
C LEU A 214 14.22 19.52 -9.57
N TYR A 215 14.69 19.53 -8.32
CA TYR A 215 14.01 20.28 -7.26
C TYR A 215 13.90 21.78 -7.51
N PRO A 216 14.93 22.48 -8.05
CA PRO A 216 14.80 23.88 -8.41
C PRO A 216 13.68 24.14 -9.40
N LYS A 217 13.57 23.29 -10.46
CA LYS A 217 12.50 23.38 -11.46
C LYS A 217 11.12 23.08 -10.84
N LEU A 218 11.04 22.07 -9.98
CA LEU A 218 9.80 21.70 -9.30
C LEU A 218 9.29 22.84 -8.41
N ARG A 219 10.16 23.44 -7.58
CA ARG A 219 9.80 24.57 -6.71
C ARG A 219 9.39 25.79 -7.51
N GLN A 220 10.10 26.11 -8.59
CA GLN A 220 9.72 27.20 -9.48
C GLN A 220 8.32 27.00 -10.06
N LEU A 221 8.02 25.84 -10.61
CA LEU A 221 6.71 25.52 -11.16
C LEU A 221 5.58 25.61 -10.13
N VAL A 222 5.83 25.16 -8.90
CA VAL A 222 4.86 25.28 -7.80
C VAL A 222 4.69 26.75 -7.39
N GLY A 223 5.76 27.55 -7.37
CA GLY A 223 5.69 29.00 -7.14
C GLY A 223 4.89 29.74 -8.20
N ASP A 224 5.15 29.43 -9.47
CA ASP A 224 4.51 30.09 -10.63
C ASP A 224 3.04 29.70 -10.77
N ARG A 225 2.71 28.43 -10.56
CA ARG A 225 1.35 27.89 -10.71
C ARG A 225 0.49 28.01 -9.46
N GLY A 226 1.11 28.19 -8.28
CA GLY A 226 0.45 28.12 -6.98
C GLY A 226 -0.02 26.71 -6.62
N ILE A 227 -0.40 26.52 -5.36
CA ILE A 227 -0.85 25.20 -4.84
C ILE A 227 -2.24 24.79 -5.35
N TYR A 228 -2.99 25.69 -5.94
CA TYR A 228 -4.38 25.46 -6.42
C TYR A 228 -4.49 25.31 -7.94
N ASN A 229 -3.41 25.48 -8.68
CA ASN A 229 -3.43 25.56 -10.15
C ASN A 229 -3.35 24.21 -10.87
N GLN A 230 -3.51 23.13 -10.13
CA GLN A 230 -3.80 21.85 -10.78
C GLN A 230 -5.30 21.83 -11.05
N THR A 231 -5.66 21.66 -12.30
CA THR A 231 -7.02 21.26 -12.66
C THR A 231 -7.30 19.98 -11.88
N ASP A 232 -7.97 20.15 -10.75
CA ASP A 232 -8.65 19.07 -10.08
C ASP A 232 -9.61 18.55 -11.15
N GLY A 233 -9.23 17.45 -11.81
CA GLY A 233 -10.13 16.79 -12.74
C GLY A 233 -11.40 16.51 -11.96
N GLU A 234 -12.55 16.75 -12.56
CA GLU A 234 -13.86 16.44 -11.97
C GLU A 234 -14.02 14.95 -11.66
N ASP A 235 -13.02 14.14 -12.00
CA ASP A 235 -12.94 12.72 -11.71
C ASP A 235 -12.12 12.49 -10.43
N ASP A 236 -12.81 12.35 -9.29
CA ASP A 236 -12.26 11.96 -7.99
C ASP A 236 -11.48 10.62 -8.04
N SER A 237 -11.56 9.85 -9.12
CA SER A 237 -10.82 8.62 -9.35
C SER A 237 -9.38 8.85 -9.83
N VAL A 238 -9.11 10.04 -10.38
CA VAL A 238 -7.79 10.49 -10.79
C VAL A 238 -7.42 11.73 -9.97
N GLN A 239 -7.23 11.55 -8.68
CA GLN A 239 -6.73 12.65 -7.86
C GLN A 239 -5.40 13.15 -8.42
N PRO A 240 -5.22 14.47 -8.58
CA PRO A 240 -3.92 15.02 -8.86
C PRO A 240 -3.01 14.63 -7.69
N PHE A 241 -2.08 13.75 -7.97
CA PHE A 241 -1.17 13.22 -6.95
C PHE A 241 -0.47 14.34 -6.17
N LEU A 242 -0.34 15.53 -6.77
CA LEU A 242 0.23 16.74 -6.19
C LEU A 242 -0.88 17.76 -5.91
N GLY A 243 -1.70 17.52 -4.89
CA GLY A 243 -2.72 18.48 -4.47
C GLY A 243 -2.22 19.50 -3.43
N PRO A 244 -3.11 20.41 -2.97
CA PRO A 244 -2.73 21.61 -2.20
C PRO A 244 -1.88 21.34 -0.96
N THR A 245 -2.19 20.33 -0.15
CA THR A 245 -1.45 20.06 1.09
C THR A 245 -0.01 19.61 0.82
N ARG A 246 0.21 18.80 -0.23
CA ARG A 246 1.54 18.32 -0.59
C ARG A 246 2.39 19.40 -1.23
N LEU A 247 1.80 20.24 -2.07
CA LEU A 247 2.49 21.37 -2.68
C LEU A 247 2.85 22.44 -1.64
N ASP A 248 1.94 22.71 -0.68
CA ASP A 248 2.26 23.60 0.44
C ASP A 248 3.38 23.02 1.31
N MET A 249 3.35 21.72 1.61
CA MET A 249 4.40 21.06 2.36
C MET A 249 5.75 21.11 1.62
N LEU A 250 5.77 20.85 0.31
CA LEU A 250 6.96 21.00 -0.52
C LEU A 250 7.53 22.42 -0.44
N ASN A 251 6.68 23.46 -0.52
CA ASN A 251 7.12 24.85 -0.41
C ASN A 251 7.71 25.18 0.96
N ARG A 252 7.15 24.61 2.04
CA ARG A 252 7.59 24.93 3.41
C ARG A 252 8.85 24.20 3.82
N ILE A 253 8.98 22.92 3.50
CA ILE A 253 10.08 22.07 3.97
C ILE A 253 11.07 21.67 2.88
N GLY A 254 10.72 21.89 1.62
CA GLY A 254 11.61 21.67 0.49
C GLY A 254 11.64 20.26 -0.10
N TYR A 255 10.87 19.32 0.44
CA TYR A 255 10.80 17.91 -0.01
C TYR A 255 9.37 17.49 -0.32
N ALA A 256 9.21 16.70 -1.38
CA ALA A 256 7.92 16.12 -1.74
C ALA A 256 7.63 14.89 -0.86
N VAL A 257 6.42 14.85 -0.30
CA VAL A 257 5.93 13.69 0.46
C VAL A 257 5.15 12.76 -0.44
N THR A 258 5.23 11.45 -0.19
CA THR A 258 4.43 10.43 -0.88
C THR A 258 2.97 10.45 -0.41
N GLU A 259 2.11 9.69 -1.07
CA GLU A 259 0.66 9.60 -0.86
C GLU A 259 -0.12 10.81 -1.43
N SER A 260 -1.44 10.70 -1.46
CA SER A 260 -2.30 11.77 -1.97
C SER A 260 -2.39 12.97 -1.04
N SER A 261 -2.70 14.14 -1.57
CA SER A 261 -2.84 15.37 -0.81
C SER A 261 -3.88 15.24 0.32
N THR A 262 -5.03 14.64 0.02
CA THR A 262 -6.10 14.43 1.00
C THR A 262 -5.71 13.46 2.10
N HIS A 263 -5.01 12.38 1.74
CA HIS A 263 -4.56 11.37 2.69
C HIS A 263 -3.48 11.93 3.62
N PHE A 264 -2.50 12.63 3.06
CA PHE A 264 -1.44 13.29 3.85
C PHE A 264 -2.00 14.32 4.83
N ALA A 265 -3.11 14.99 4.48
CA ALA A 265 -3.72 16.01 5.33
C ALA A 265 -4.12 15.53 6.73
N GLU A 266 -4.40 14.22 6.90
CA GLU A 266 -4.79 13.65 8.20
C GLU A 266 -3.61 13.15 9.05
N TYR A 267 -2.36 13.12 8.49
CA TYR A 267 -1.16 12.67 9.21
C TYR A 267 -0.43 13.79 9.91
N VAL A 268 -0.72 15.03 9.60
CA VAL A 268 -0.07 16.20 10.19
C VAL A 268 -1.11 17.21 10.68
N PRO A 269 -0.87 17.93 11.78
CA PRO A 269 -1.86 18.81 12.40
C PRO A 269 -2.02 20.16 11.67
N TYR A 270 -1.69 20.26 10.38
CA TYR A 270 -1.60 21.55 9.69
C TYR A 270 -2.77 21.85 8.76
N TYR A 271 -3.49 20.82 8.26
CA TYR A 271 -4.42 20.97 7.14
C TYR A 271 -5.88 20.65 7.44
N ALA A 272 -6.17 19.75 8.40
CA ALA A 272 -7.53 19.29 8.72
C ALA A 272 -8.01 19.70 10.11
N ARG A 273 -7.33 20.63 10.78
CA ARG A 273 -7.57 20.98 12.19
C ARG A 273 -8.76 21.90 12.39
N THR A 274 -9.07 22.77 11.43
CA THR A 274 -10.21 23.69 11.46
C THR A 274 -10.95 23.66 10.14
N ASP A 275 -12.22 24.11 10.14
CA ASP A 275 -13.02 24.19 8.92
C ASP A 275 -12.42 25.13 7.88
N GLU A 276 -11.83 26.23 8.34
CA GLU A 276 -11.13 27.18 7.49
C GLU A 276 -9.93 26.53 6.77
N LEU A 277 -9.13 25.75 7.49
CA LEU A 277 -7.99 25.03 6.88
C LEU A 277 -8.47 23.93 5.91
N ILE A 278 -9.52 23.21 6.26
CA ILE A 278 -10.14 22.19 5.40
C ILE A 278 -10.60 22.83 4.09
N GLU A 279 -11.26 23.98 4.14
CA GLU A 279 -11.70 24.73 2.97
C GLU A 279 -10.50 25.28 2.19
N THR A 280 -9.56 25.95 2.88
CA THR A 280 -8.35 26.51 2.27
C THR A 280 -7.55 25.49 1.50
N TYR A 281 -7.31 24.30 2.06
CA TYR A 281 -6.53 23.25 1.42
C TYR A 281 -7.38 22.23 0.66
N ARG A 282 -8.68 22.47 0.50
CA ARG A 282 -9.63 21.58 -0.19
C ARG A 282 -9.53 20.13 0.28
N VAL A 283 -9.43 19.95 1.61
CA VAL A 283 -9.28 18.62 2.21
C VAL A 283 -10.60 17.86 2.12
N SER A 284 -10.60 16.75 1.43
CA SER A 284 -11.80 15.95 1.17
C SER A 284 -12.17 15.06 2.35
N ILE A 285 -12.87 15.61 3.36
CA ILE A 285 -13.36 14.85 4.51
C ILE A 285 -14.30 13.72 4.05
N ASP A 286 -14.26 12.55 4.72
CA ASP A 286 -15.02 11.35 4.37
C ASP A 286 -14.74 10.79 2.95
N GLN A 287 -13.64 11.13 2.34
CA GLN A 287 -13.31 10.65 1.00
C GLN A 287 -13.31 9.13 0.90
N TYR A 288 -12.86 8.43 1.94
CA TYR A 288 -12.90 6.98 1.97
C TYR A 288 -14.28 6.41 1.66
N LYS A 289 -15.35 6.99 2.22
CA LYS A 289 -16.73 6.51 1.99
C LYS A 289 -17.12 6.67 0.54
N ARG A 290 -16.87 7.85 -0.06
CA ARG A 290 -17.14 8.11 -1.49
C ARG A 290 -16.33 7.19 -2.39
N ASN A 291 -15.05 6.97 -2.06
CA ASN A 291 -14.21 6.05 -2.81
C ASN A 291 -14.73 4.61 -2.78
N MET A 292 -15.32 4.17 -1.64
CA MET A 292 -15.89 2.83 -1.55
C MET A 292 -17.13 2.65 -2.42
N GLU A 293 -17.98 3.67 -2.53
CA GLU A 293 -19.13 3.65 -3.44
C GLU A 293 -18.70 3.55 -4.90
N ASN A 294 -17.72 4.35 -5.32
CA ASN A 294 -17.19 4.31 -6.68
C ASN A 294 -16.49 2.98 -6.99
N LYS A 295 -15.67 2.48 -6.05
CA LYS A 295 -15.02 1.16 -6.20
C LYS A 295 -16.03 0.02 -6.29
N SER A 296 -17.15 0.09 -5.56
CA SER A 296 -18.21 -0.91 -5.64
C SER A 296 -18.84 -0.94 -7.03
N LYS A 297 -19.16 0.23 -7.63
CA LYS A 297 -19.71 0.32 -8.99
C LYS A 297 -18.73 -0.22 -10.04
N ALA A 298 -17.46 0.17 -9.95
CA ALA A 298 -16.42 -0.32 -10.86
C ALA A 298 -16.20 -1.84 -10.75
N ALA A 299 -16.27 -2.38 -9.52
CA ALA A 299 -16.16 -3.81 -9.29
C ALA A 299 -17.33 -4.59 -9.92
N GLU A 300 -18.56 -4.08 -9.80
CA GLU A 300 -19.74 -4.68 -10.40
C GLU A 300 -19.67 -4.68 -11.93
N GLU A 301 -19.25 -3.56 -12.54
CA GLU A 301 -19.05 -3.49 -13.98
C GLU A 301 -18.00 -4.49 -14.47
N PHE A 302 -16.89 -4.60 -13.76
CA PHE A 302 -15.84 -5.56 -14.13
C PHE A 302 -16.29 -7.01 -13.97
N TYR A 303 -17.04 -7.31 -12.92
CA TYR A 303 -17.63 -8.64 -12.72
C TYR A 303 -18.57 -9.00 -13.87
N ARG A 304 -19.44 -8.08 -14.29
CA ARG A 304 -20.31 -8.28 -15.45
C ARG A 304 -19.52 -8.53 -16.75
N LYS A 305 -18.44 -7.78 -16.97
CA LYS A 305 -17.54 -8.04 -18.12
C LYS A 305 -16.91 -9.43 -18.06
N ALA A 306 -16.50 -9.87 -16.87
CA ALA A 306 -15.98 -11.23 -16.69
C ALA A 306 -17.00 -12.31 -17.02
N GLN A 307 -18.26 -12.16 -16.59
CA GLN A 307 -19.34 -13.10 -16.91
C GLN A 307 -19.64 -13.20 -18.40
N ASN A 308 -19.40 -12.13 -19.14
CA ASN A 308 -19.70 -12.05 -20.59
C ASN A 308 -18.47 -12.35 -21.48
N ASN A 309 -17.31 -12.70 -20.91
CA ASN A 309 -16.03 -12.80 -21.64
C ASN A 309 -15.64 -11.49 -22.38
N GLU A 310 -15.94 -10.35 -21.77
CA GLU A 310 -15.65 -9.00 -22.31
C GLU A 310 -14.46 -8.33 -21.59
N LEU A 311 -13.60 -9.11 -20.91
CA LEU A 311 -12.46 -8.55 -20.21
C LEU A 311 -11.45 -7.97 -21.21
N PRO A 312 -10.87 -6.78 -20.91
CA PRO A 312 -9.77 -6.26 -21.71
C PRO A 312 -8.53 -7.15 -21.60
N ALA A 313 -7.63 -7.03 -22.55
CA ALA A 313 -6.30 -7.65 -22.46
C ALA A 313 -5.62 -7.27 -21.16
N VAL A 314 -4.84 -8.22 -20.61
CA VAL A 314 -4.11 -7.99 -19.37
C VAL A 314 -2.93 -7.05 -19.64
N GLU A 315 -2.86 -5.97 -18.88
CA GLU A 315 -1.73 -5.05 -18.87
C GLU A 315 -1.06 -5.08 -17.50
N ARG A 316 0.28 -5.05 -17.48
CA ARG A 316 1.04 -5.03 -16.23
C ARG A 316 0.80 -3.75 -15.47
N SER A 317 0.42 -3.89 -14.20
CA SER A 317 0.17 -2.77 -13.32
C SER A 317 1.47 -2.20 -12.70
N VAL A 318 1.32 -1.20 -11.84
CA VAL A 318 2.43 -0.59 -11.10
C VAL A 318 2.73 -1.32 -9.78
N GLU A 319 2.02 -2.39 -9.46
CA GLU A 319 2.14 -3.10 -8.18
C GLU A 319 3.46 -3.87 -8.08
N TYR A 320 4.05 -3.89 -6.89
CA TYR A 320 5.34 -4.55 -6.67
C TYR A 320 5.26 -6.07 -6.43
N GLY A 321 4.10 -6.60 -6.01
CA GLY A 321 4.00 -7.99 -5.57
C GLY A 321 4.48 -9.01 -6.60
N CYS A 322 3.99 -8.92 -7.84
CA CYS A 322 4.41 -9.85 -8.89
C CYS A 322 5.84 -9.61 -9.37
N ARG A 323 6.36 -8.38 -9.27
CA ARG A 323 7.78 -8.07 -9.52
C ARG A 323 8.68 -8.79 -8.51
N ILE A 324 8.31 -8.74 -7.23
CA ILE A 324 9.02 -9.45 -6.15
C ILE A 324 9.01 -10.97 -6.41
N ILE A 325 7.84 -11.54 -6.68
CA ILE A 325 7.73 -12.98 -6.97
C ILE A 325 8.60 -13.36 -8.17
N ASN A 326 8.53 -12.60 -9.27
CA ASN A 326 9.33 -12.87 -10.47
C ASN A 326 10.83 -12.82 -10.17
N ALA A 327 11.33 -11.77 -9.51
CA ALA A 327 12.74 -11.64 -9.16
C ALA A 327 13.23 -12.80 -8.28
N MET A 328 12.41 -13.24 -7.31
CA MET A 328 12.74 -14.40 -6.47
C MET A 328 12.76 -15.72 -7.24
N LEU A 329 11.90 -15.91 -8.22
CA LEU A 329 11.82 -17.14 -9.02
C LEU A 329 12.93 -17.20 -10.08
N THR A 330 13.14 -16.12 -10.82
CA THR A 330 14.07 -16.07 -11.95
C THR A 330 15.50 -15.74 -11.53
N ASN A 331 15.70 -15.11 -10.38
CA ASN A 331 16.96 -14.49 -9.97
C ASN A 331 17.38 -13.32 -10.88
N GLU A 332 16.43 -12.69 -11.56
CA GLU A 332 16.63 -11.41 -12.24
C GLU A 332 16.38 -10.30 -11.21
N PRO A 333 17.44 -9.57 -10.80
CA PRO A 333 17.29 -8.59 -9.73
C PRO A 333 16.33 -7.45 -10.11
N ASP A 334 15.48 -7.04 -9.16
CA ASP A 334 14.59 -5.90 -9.32
C ASP A 334 14.70 -5.00 -8.08
N CYS A 335 14.31 -3.73 -8.22
CA CYS A 335 14.29 -2.77 -7.14
C CYS A 335 12.87 -2.28 -6.90
N VAL A 336 12.39 -2.40 -5.65
CA VAL A 336 11.07 -1.98 -5.22
C VAL A 336 11.18 -1.10 -3.98
N TYR A 337 10.14 -0.33 -3.66
CA TYR A 337 10.03 0.32 -2.35
C TYR A 337 9.19 -0.56 -1.44
N ALA A 338 9.77 -0.99 -0.32
CA ALA A 338 9.15 -1.93 0.60
C ALA A 338 9.09 -1.37 2.02
N ASN A 339 8.03 -1.71 2.74
CA ASN A 339 7.91 -1.43 4.17
C ASN A 339 8.48 -2.60 4.96
N VAL A 340 9.56 -2.32 5.68
CA VAL A 340 10.39 -3.29 6.41
C VAL A 340 10.83 -2.71 7.76
N MET A 341 11.33 -3.54 8.67
CA MET A 341 11.91 -3.05 9.93
C MET A 341 13.13 -2.17 9.66
N ASN A 342 13.25 -1.07 10.40
CA ASN A 342 14.30 -0.07 10.16
C ASN A 342 15.71 -0.61 10.38
N ASP A 343 15.95 -1.49 11.27
CA ASP A 343 17.28 -2.03 11.63
C ASP A 343 18.53 -1.18 11.23
N GLY A 344 18.41 0.16 11.29
CA GLY A 344 19.45 1.13 10.94
C GLY A 344 19.51 1.50 9.44
N LEU A 345 18.49 1.21 8.67
CA LEU A 345 18.38 1.60 7.26
C LEU A 345 18.26 3.12 7.12
N VAL A 346 17.38 3.73 7.91
CA VAL A 346 17.26 5.18 8.08
C VAL A 346 17.84 5.51 9.45
N THR A 347 19.03 6.10 9.45
CA THR A 347 19.89 6.15 10.64
C THR A 347 19.40 7.08 11.74
N ASN A 348 18.65 8.13 11.39
CA ASN A 348 18.06 9.08 12.33
C ASN A 348 16.58 8.79 12.66
N LEU A 349 16.09 7.57 12.35
CA LEU A 349 14.80 7.05 12.79
C LEU A 349 14.98 5.88 13.76
N PRO A 350 14.03 5.65 14.70
CA PRO A 350 14.10 4.56 15.66
C PRO A 350 14.19 3.18 15.01
N ARG A 351 15.05 2.31 15.55
CA ARG A 351 15.24 0.94 15.03
C ARG A 351 14.01 0.04 15.17
N PHE A 352 13.16 0.31 16.15
CA PHE A 352 11.93 -0.46 16.37
C PHE A 352 10.84 -0.21 15.32
N ALA A 353 10.94 0.86 14.54
CA ALA A 353 9.92 1.26 13.60
C ALA A 353 10.02 0.50 12.27
N ALA A 354 8.94 0.43 11.54
CA ALA A 354 8.95 0.05 10.13
C ALA A 354 9.17 1.28 9.25
N VAL A 355 10.01 1.14 8.24
CA VAL A 355 10.34 2.19 7.26
C VAL A 355 10.05 1.74 5.85
N GLU A 356 9.76 2.68 4.96
CA GLU A 356 9.63 2.46 3.53
C GLU A 356 10.91 2.92 2.84
N VAL A 357 11.62 1.99 2.24
CA VAL A 357 12.93 2.22 1.58
C VAL A 357 13.05 1.42 0.30
N ALA A 358 13.95 1.84 -0.58
CA ALA A 358 14.37 1.04 -1.71
C ALA A 358 14.91 -0.31 -1.24
N SER A 359 14.53 -1.38 -1.93
CA SER A 359 14.90 -2.75 -1.59
C SER A 359 15.24 -3.50 -2.87
N LEU A 360 16.43 -4.10 -2.93
CA LEU A 360 16.80 -5.02 -3.98
C LEU A 360 16.09 -6.36 -3.73
N VAL A 361 15.64 -7.00 -4.80
CA VAL A 361 15.00 -8.31 -4.72
C VAL A 361 15.71 -9.27 -5.65
N ASP A 362 16.05 -10.44 -5.14
CA ASP A 362 16.62 -11.54 -5.90
C ASP A 362 16.11 -12.89 -5.36
N ARG A 363 16.68 -14.01 -5.78
CA ARG A 363 16.32 -15.36 -5.32
C ARG A 363 16.40 -15.54 -3.80
N ASN A 364 17.22 -14.75 -3.11
CA ASN A 364 17.41 -14.86 -1.67
C ASN A 364 16.38 -14.02 -0.89
N GLY A 365 15.50 -13.28 -1.57
CA GLY A 365 14.43 -12.49 -0.99
C GLY A 365 14.56 -10.99 -1.18
N VAL A 366 14.02 -10.23 -0.24
CA VAL A 366 14.00 -8.77 -0.25
C VAL A 366 15.14 -8.25 0.62
N HIS A 367 16.03 -7.45 0.03
CA HIS A 367 17.23 -6.88 0.66
C HIS A 367 17.09 -5.37 0.76
N PRO A 368 16.64 -4.84 1.92
CA PRO A 368 16.46 -3.39 2.09
C PRO A 368 17.78 -2.63 1.97
N CYS A 369 17.78 -1.57 1.19
CA CYS A 369 18.95 -0.72 1.03
C CYS A 369 19.05 0.30 2.16
N ARG A 370 20.27 0.50 2.66
CA ARG A 370 20.53 1.55 3.63
C ARG A 370 20.36 2.91 2.95
N PHE A 371 19.52 3.76 3.54
CA PHE A 371 19.29 5.12 3.06
C PHE A 371 20.27 6.13 3.70
N GLY A 372 20.49 6.04 5.02
CA GLY A 372 21.21 7.02 5.80
C GLY A 372 20.25 7.97 6.54
N ASP A 373 20.63 9.25 6.68
CA ASP A 373 19.81 10.22 7.40
C ASP A 373 18.77 10.87 6.50
N LEU A 374 17.50 10.87 6.93
CA LEU A 374 16.47 11.74 6.38
C LEU A 374 16.78 13.20 6.73
N PRO A 375 16.34 14.18 5.89
CA PRO A 375 16.32 15.58 6.32
C PRO A 375 15.63 15.72 7.68
N THR A 376 16.21 16.51 8.59
CA THR A 376 15.80 16.57 10.01
C THR A 376 14.30 16.83 10.18
N VAL A 377 13.72 17.73 9.38
CA VAL A 377 12.29 18.03 9.44
C VAL A 377 11.43 16.84 9.02
N CYS A 378 11.83 16.10 7.99
CA CYS A 378 11.14 14.90 7.53
C CYS A 378 11.21 13.78 8.58
N ALA A 379 12.39 13.57 9.17
CA ALA A 379 12.58 12.62 10.27
C ALA A 379 11.71 12.96 11.49
N GLY A 380 11.61 14.25 11.86
CA GLY A 380 10.78 14.70 12.98
C GLY A 380 9.29 14.40 12.77
N LEU A 381 8.77 14.62 11.55
CA LEU A 381 7.39 14.29 11.22
C LEU A 381 7.14 12.76 11.24
N CYS A 382 8.08 11.97 10.70
CA CYS A 382 7.99 10.51 10.79
C CYS A 382 7.99 10.01 12.24
N GLN A 383 8.84 10.59 13.11
CA GLN A 383 8.95 10.17 14.52
C GLN A 383 7.66 10.39 15.31
N MET A 384 6.88 11.43 15.00
CA MET A 384 5.57 11.64 15.64
C MET A 384 4.63 10.46 15.37
N GLU A 385 4.54 10.03 14.11
CA GLU A 385 3.69 8.90 13.73
C GLU A 385 4.23 7.55 14.23
N MET A 386 5.56 7.38 14.24
CA MET A 386 6.20 6.18 14.79
C MET A 386 5.88 5.95 16.26
N ALA A 387 5.74 7.01 17.06
CA ALA A 387 5.34 6.88 18.45
C ALA A 387 3.90 6.33 18.58
N VAL A 388 2.99 6.76 17.72
CA VAL A 388 1.61 6.22 17.66
C VAL A 388 1.64 4.75 17.23
N HIS A 389 2.42 4.42 16.21
CA HIS A 389 2.57 3.04 15.73
C HIS A 389 3.11 2.12 16.83
N GLN A 390 4.13 2.57 17.57
CA GLN A 390 4.72 1.81 18.69
C GLN A 390 3.68 1.50 19.75
N LEU A 391 2.97 2.53 20.24
CA LEU A 391 1.96 2.36 21.28
C LEU A 391 0.83 1.42 20.82
N ALA A 392 0.39 1.52 19.57
CA ALA A 392 -0.64 0.64 19.02
C ALA A 392 -0.15 -0.83 18.96
N VAL A 393 1.11 -1.07 18.56
CA VAL A 393 1.71 -2.41 18.53
C VAL A 393 1.85 -2.98 19.94
N GLU A 394 2.38 -2.19 20.87
CA GLU A 394 2.53 -2.60 22.28
C GLU A 394 1.15 -2.91 22.90
N ALA A 395 0.14 -2.06 22.67
CA ALA A 395 -1.22 -2.30 23.13
C ALA A 395 -1.77 -3.68 22.72
N VAL A 396 -1.47 -4.09 21.48
CA VAL A 396 -1.90 -5.40 20.96
C VAL A 396 -1.07 -6.54 21.53
N LEU A 397 0.26 -6.43 21.48
CA LEU A 397 1.16 -7.53 21.87
C LEU A 397 1.14 -7.78 23.37
N GLU A 398 1.07 -6.73 24.19
CA GLU A 398 0.99 -6.81 25.64
C GLU A 398 -0.45 -6.92 26.15
N ARG A 399 -1.46 -6.76 25.29
CA ARG A 399 -2.91 -6.70 25.64
C ARG A 399 -3.22 -5.60 26.65
N ASP A 400 -2.52 -4.48 26.54
CA ASP A 400 -2.66 -3.34 27.43
C ASP A 400 -3.45 -2.19 26.79
N ARG A 401 -4.69 -2.00 27.25
CA ARG A 401 -5.59 -0.94 26.76
C ARG A 401 -5.15 0.47 27.15
N SER A 402 -4.30 0.63 28.17
CA SER A 402 -3.83 1.95 28.61
C SER A 402 -2.88 2.63 27.63
N LYS A 403 -2.38 1.87 26.66
CA LYS A 403 -1.49 2.36 25.59
C LYS A 403 -2.23 2.89 24.35
N VAL A 404 -3.56 2.82 24.34
CA VAL A 404 -4.39 3.32 23.22
C VAL A 404 -4.86 4.80 23.51
#